data_61ed3855df2d3f996cabef6bd4313f3d
#
_entry.id   61ed3855df2d3f996cabef6bd4313f3d
#
_cell.length_a   1.000
_cell.length_b   1.000
_cell.length_c   1.000
_cell.angle_alpha   90.00
_cell.angle_beta   90.00
_cell.angle_gamma   90.00
#
_symmetry.space_group_name_H-M   'P 1'
#
loop_
_entity.id
_entity.type
_entity.pdbx_description
1 polymer ?
#
loop_
_entity_poly.entity_id
_entity_poly.type
_entity_poly.pdbx_seq_one_letter_code
_entity_poly.pdbx_strand_id
1 'polypeptide(L)'
;MAMYRKLGKKTKLRKALLRNQVTALIYHGRITTTEARAKEIRKIVEPMITMAVKERDNFETVTVKAKVARKDKDGKRVKEVVDGKRVTVYDEVEKQVTKDAPSRLHARRQILRYLY
;
A
#
# COMPACT_ATOMS: atom_id res chain seq x y z
N MET A 1 -19.30 -10.65 27.90
CA MET A 1 -19.65 -9.34 27.29
C MET A 1 -18.94 -9.13 25.98
N ALA A 2 -19.60 -8.55 25.00
CA ALA A 2 -18.94 -8.23 23.73
C ALA A 2 -17.94 -7.08 23.93
N MET A 3 -16.71 -7.25 23.47
CA MET A 3 -15.66 -6.22 23.56
C MET A 3 -15.80 -5.09 22.52
N TYR A 4 -16.82 -5.18 21.67
CA TYR A 4 -17.06 -4.25 20.56
C TYR A 4 -18.54 -3.92 20.42
N ARG A 5 -18.82 -2.75 19.84
CA ARG A 5 -20.18 -2.30 19.55
C ARG A 5 -20.71 -2.97 18.29
N LYS A 6 -21.99 -3.36 18.31
CA LYS A 6 -22.65 -3.96 17.13
C LYS A 6 -23.06 -2.91 16.09
N LEU A 7 -23.20 -1.66 16.45
CA LEU A 7 -23.55 -0.54 15.57
C LEU A 7 -24.87 -0.73 14.80
N GLY A 8 -25.79 -1.52 15.35
CA GLY A 8 -27.07 -1.84 14.69
C GLY A 8 -26.95 -2.68 13.41
N LYS A 9 -25.85 -3.39 13.23
CA LYS A 9 -25.55 -4.12 11.97
C LYS A 9 -25.10 -5.54 12.23
N LYS A 10 -25.42 -6.42 11.26
CA LYS A 10 -24.85 -7.79 11.21
C LYS A 10 -23.33 -7.73 11.01
N THR A 11 -22.64 -8.76 11.46
CA THR A 11 -21.16 -8.79 11.48
C THR A 11 -20.52 -8.45 10.12
N LYS A 12 -21.04 -8.98 9.03
CA LYS A 12 -20.52 -8.72 7.67
C LYS A 12 -20.62 -7.22 7.31
N LEU A 13 -21.79 -6.62 7.54
CA LEU A 13 -22.04 -5.21 7.25
C LEU A 13 -21.25 -4.28 8.16
N ARG A 14 -21.13 -4.64 9.45
CA ARG A 14 -20.32 -3.87 10.41
C ARG A 14 -18.85 -3.87 10.03
N LYS A 15 -18.26 -5.01 9.66
CA LYS A 15 -16.88 -5.10 9.19
C LYS A 15 -16.65 -4.25 7.95
N ALA A 16 -17.56 -4.28 6.98
CA ALA A 16 -17.48 -3.47 5.77
C ALA A 16 -17.57 -1.97 6.09
N LEU A 17 -18.47 -1.57 6.97
CA LEU A 17 -18.60 -0.18 7.42
C LEU A 17 -17.32 0.34 8.08
N LEU A 18 -16.79 -0.40 9.03
CA LEU A 18 -15.57 -0.01 9.75
C LEU A 18 -14.37 0.03 8.82
N ARG A 19 -14.23 -0.93 7.93
CA ARG A 19 -13.17 -0.95 6.92
C ARG A 19 -13.23 0.28 6.01
N ASN A 20 -14.41 0.62 5.53
CA ASN A 20 -14.63 1.81 4.71
C ASN A 20 -14.23 3.10 5.45
N GLN A 21 -14.67 3.25 6.69
CA GLN A 21 -14.34 4.44 7.48
C GLN A 21 -12.87 4.53 7.88
N VAL A 22 -12.24 3.42 8.20
CA VAL A 22 -10.79 3.37 8.45
C VAL A 22 -10.01 3.77 7.20
N THR A 23 -10.38 3.26 6.04
CA THR A 23 -9.76 3.63 4.76
C THR A 23 -9.94 5.13 4.47
N ALA A 24 -11.14 5.66 4.67
CA ALA A 24 -11.41 7.08 4.49
C ALA A 24 -10.60 7.96 5.46
N LEU A 25 -10.48 7.56 6.72
CA LEU A 25 -9.69 8.29 7.71
C LEU A 25 -8.20 8.35 7.33
N ILE A 26 -7.63 7.22 6.93
CA ILE A 26 -6.22 7.16 6.52
C ILE A 26 -5.98 7.96 5.24
N TYR A 27 -6.88 7.85 4.27
CA TYR A 27 -6.75 8.51 2.97
C TYR A 27 -6.92 10.03 3.05
N HIS A 28 -7.95 10.51 3.75
CA HIS A 28 -8.27 11.94 3.85
C HIS A 28 -7.65 12.64 5.08
N GLY A 29 -7.18 11.88 6.07
CA GLY A 29 -6.65 12.40 7.32
C GLY A 29 -7.70 12.87 8.33
N ARG A 30 -8.95 13.00 7.91
CA ARG A 30 -10.09 13.46 8.76
C ARG A 30 -11.40 12.92 8.22
N ILE A 31 -12.27 12.49 9.14
CA ILE A 31 -13.66 12.10 8.82
C ILE A 31 -14.62 12.66 9.87
N THR A 32 -15.88 12.82 9.49
CA THR A 32 -16.99 13.14 10.39
C THR A 32 -17.90 11.92 10.47
N THR A 33 -18.15 11.43 11.69
CA THR A 33 -18.96 10.25 11.92
C THR A 33 -19.65 10.32 13.29
N THR A 34 -20.45 9.33 13.65
CA THR A 34 -21.06 9.24 14.97
C THR A 34 -20.01 8.88 16.02
N GLU A 35 -20.25 9.28 17.26
CA GLU A 35 -19.38 9.00 18.39
C GLU A 35 -19.12 7.49 18.59
N ALA A 36 -20.17 6.67 18.48
CA ALA A 36 -20.07 5.23 18.61
C ALA A 36 -19.15 4.61 17.54
N ARG A 37 -19.29 5.05 16.28
CA ARG A 37 -18.41 4.61 15.18
C ARG A 37 -16.98 5.10 15.37
N ALA A 38 -16.80 6.35 15.79
CA ALA A 38 -15.47 6.89 16.06
C ALA A 38 -14.73 6.10 17.14
N LYS A 39 -15.39 5.72 18.21
CA LYS A 39 -14.81 4.88 19.27
C LYS A 39 -14.42 3.49 18.78
N GLU A 40 -15.19 2.89 17.88
CA GLU A 40 -14.81 1.58 17.27
C GLU A 40 -13.67 1.70 16.25
N ILE A 41 -13.67 2.75 15.43
CA ILE A 41 -12.59 3.02 14.46
C ILE A 41 -11.26 3.19 15.18
N ARG A 42 -11.23 3.89 16.28
CA ARG A 42 -10.05 4.13 17.10
C ARG A 42 -9.35 2.81 17.49
N LYS A 43 -10.11 1.80 17.90
CA LYS A 43 -9.58 0.48 18.26
C LYS A 43 -8.88 -0.24 17.10
N ILE A 44 -9.21 0.09 15.88
CA ILE A 44 -8.60 -0.47 14.67
C ILE A 44 -7.40 0.35 14.22
N VAL A 45 -7.56 1.67 14.16
CA VAL A 45 -6.55 2.59 13.59
C VAL A 45 -5.33 2.75 14.50
N GLU A 46 -5.50 2.87 15.80
CA GLU A 46 -4.37 3.06 16.72
C GLU A 46 -3.35 1.92 16.69
N PRO A 47 -3.75 0.64 16.74
CA PRO A 47 -2.81 -0.47 16.54
C PRO A 47 -2.13 -0.47 15.18
N MET A 48 -2.84 -0.06 14.13
CA MET A 48 -2.26 0.06 12.78
C MET A 48 -1.15 1.12 12.74
N ILE A 49 -1.40 2.27 13.35
CA ILE A 49 -0.40 3.35 13.43
C ILE A 49 0.81 2.90 14.25
N THR A 50 0.60 2.23 15.38
CA THR A 50 1.68 1.69 16.21
C THR A 50 2.57 0.73 15.41
N MET A 51 1.96 -0.17 14.66
CA MET A 51 2.66 -1.13 13.81
C MET A 51 3.44 -0.43 12.69
N ALA A 52 2.85 0.57 12.05
CA ALA A 52 3.49 1.35 11.00
C ALA A 52 4.68 2.16 11.53
N VAL A 53 4.54 2.81 12.67
CA VAL A 53 5.60 3.60 13.31
C VAL A 53 6.78 2.72 13.73
N LYS A 54 6.51 1.56 14.31
CA LYS A 54 7.54 0.61 14.74
C LYS A 54 8.43 0.14 13.58
N GLU A 55 7.85 -0.04 12.40
CA GLU A 55 8.55 -0.57 11.22
C GLU A 55 8.91 0.52 10.18
N ARG A 56 8.72 1.79 10.51
CA ARG A 56 8.87 2.91 9.57
C ARG A 56 10.22 2.93 8.86
N ASP A 57 11.30 2.76 9.61
CA ASP A 57 12.66 2.88 9.11
C ASP A 57 13.36 1.52 8.90
N ASN A 58 12.61 0.43 8.99
CA ASN A 58 13.15 -0.92 8.87
C ASN A 58 13.21 -1.37 7.40
N PHE A 59 14.09 -0.74 6.63
CA PHE A 59 14.35 -1.04 5.23
C PHE A 59 15.83 -0.83 4.88
N GLU A 60 16.24 -1.42 3.76
CA GLU A 60 17.57 -1.26 3.18
C GLU A 60 17.47 -0.64 1.79
N THR A 61 18.46 0.14 1.41
CA THR A 61 18.60 0.61 0.03
C THR A 61 19.53 -0.32 -0.71
N VAL A 62 19.02 -0.97 -1.75
CA VAL A 62 19.78 -1.91 -2.58
C VAL A 62 19.87 -1.40 -4.02
N THR A 63 20.99 -1.71 -4.67
CA THR A 63 21.18 -1.41 -6.09
C THR A 63 20.71 -2.60 -6.91
N VAL A 64 19.76 -2.38 -7.81
CA VAL A 64 19.25 -3.40 -8.72
C VAL A 64 19.46 -2.99 -10.18
N LYS A 65 19.72 -3.96 -11.04
CA LYS A 65 19.76 -3.74 -12.47
C LYS A 65 18.34 -3.75 -13.03
N ALA A 66 17.94 -2.66 -13.64
CA ALA A 66 16.62 -2.52 -14.25
C ALA A 66 16.77 -2.35 -15.77
N LYS A 67 15.87 -2.97 -16.52
CA LYS A 67 15.76 -2.75 -17.96
C LYS A 67 14.88 -1.54 -18.21
N VAL A 68 15.44 -0.51 -18.85
CA VAL A 68 14.72 0.71 -19.21
C VAL A 68 14.67 0.79 -20.73
N ALA A 69 13.48 1.05 -21.28
CA ALA A 69 13.33 1.23 -22.72
C ALA A 69 14.14 2.43 -23.22
N ARG A 70 15.01 2.20 -24.21
CA ARG A 70 15.78 3.28 -24.86
C ARG A 70 14.81 4.22 -25.58
N LYS A 71 14.98 5.52 -25.39
CA LYS A 71 14.22 6.56 -26.07
C LYS A 71 15.10 7.31 -27.07
N ASP A 72 14.51 7.70 -28.18
CA ASP A 72 15.14 8.59 -29.16
C ASP A 72 15.06 10.08 -28.71
N LYS A 73 15.56 10.98 -29.56
CA LYS A 73 15.55 12.42 -29.28
C LYS A 73 14.13 13.00 -29.14
N ASP A 74 13.13 12.36 -29.72
CA ASP A 74 11.72 12.76 -29.68
C ASP A 74 10.95 12.09 -28.52
N GLY A 75 11.64 11.36 -27.63
CA GLY A 75 11.04 10.65 -26.49
C GLY A 75 10.31 9.37 -26.86
N LYS A 76 10.38 8.90 -28.10
CA LYS A 76 9.78 7.64 -28.55
C LYS A 76 10.69 6.46 -28.23
N ARG A 77 10.09 5.29 -27.97
CA ARG A 77 10.84 4.06 -27.74
C ARG A 77 11.54 3.61 -29.01
N VAL A 78 12.84 3.35 -28.90
CA VAL A 78 13.63 2.79 -30.00
C VAL A 78 13.26 1.32 -30.18
N LYS A 79 13.02 0.91 -31.41
CA LYS A 79 12.69 -0.47 -31.78
C LYS A 79 13.67 -0.98 -32.82
N GLU A 80 14.08 -2.22 -32.68
CA GLU A 80 14.90 -2.95 -33.65
C GLU A 80 14.09 -4.09 -34.26
N VAL A 81 14.45 -4.48 -35.47
CA VAL A 81 13.86 -5.64 -36.16
C VAL A 81 14.72 -6.85 -35.89
N VAL A 82 14.17 -7.84 -35.18
CA VAL A 82 14.80 -9.12 -34.91
C VAL A 82 13.86 -10.20 -35.44
N ASP A 83 14.39 -11.07 -36.32
CA ASP A 83 13.61 -12.15 -36.96
C ASP A 83 12.30 -11.69 -37.62
N GLY A 84 12.31 -10.50 -38.26
CA GLY A 84 11.13 -9.91 -38.90
C GLY A 84 10.12 -9.27 -37.96
N LYS A 85 10.37 -9.27 -36.65
CA LYS A 85 9.50 -8.65 -35.62
C LYS A 85 10.16 -7.40 -35.04
N ARG A 86 9.35 -6.35 -34.82
CA ARG A 86 9.82 -5.17 -34.11
C ARG A 86 9.86 -5.44 -32.60
N VAL A 87 11.04 -5.32 -32.01
CA VAL A 87 11.30 -5.50 -30.59
C VAL A 87 11.80 -4.19 -29.99
N THR A 88 11.31 -3.83 -28.81
CA THR A 88 11.77 -2.66 -28.06
C THR A 88 13.19 -2.91 -27.55
N VAL A 89 14.08 -1.95 -27.74
CA VAL A 89 15.44 -2.00 -27.20
C VAL A 89 15.44 -1.51 -25.77
N TYR A 90 16.09 -2.28 -24.89
CA TYR A 90 16.24 -1.96 -23.47
C TYR A 90 17.70 -1.73 -23.11
N ASP A 91 17.94 -0.73 -22.27
CA ASP A 91 19.22 -0.51 -21.63
C ASP A 91 19.17 -1.02 -20.19
N GLU A 92 20.24 -1.65 -19.74
CA GLU A 92 20.40 -2.01 -18.31
C GLU A 92 20.93 -0.81 -17.55
N VAL A 93 20.18 -0.35 -16.56
CA VAL A 93 20.52 0.78 -15.70
C VAL A 93 20.52 0.31 -14.26
N GLU A 94 21.51 0.74 -13.48
CA GLU A 94 21.52 0.53 -12.04
C GLU A 94 20.58 1.52 -11.37
N LYS A 95 19.63 1.02 -10.60
CA LYS A 95 18.70 1.81 -9.79
C LYS A 95 18.83 1.46 -8.32
N GLN A 96 18.81 2.48 -7.48
CA GLN A 96 18.65 2.27 -6.05
C GLN A 96 17.18 2.09 -5.72
N VAL A 97 16.86 0.99 -5.06
CA VAL A 97 15.51 0.62 -4.67
C VAL A 97 15.48 0.34 -3.18
N THR A 98 14.44 0.80 -2.53
CA THR A 98 14.17 0.49 -1.14
C THR A 98 13.63 -0.93 -1.02
N LYS A 99 14.33 -1.77 -0.28
CA LYS A 99 13.93 -3.14 0.04
C LYS A 99 13.44 -3.22 1.47
N ASP A 100 12.19 -3.58 1.64
CA ASP A 100 11.61 -3.77 2.98
C ASP A 100 12.26 -4.96 3.70
N ALA A 101 12.56 -4.79 4.98
CA ALA A 101 12.86 -5.94 5.84
C ALA A 101 11.62 -6.85 5.97
N PRO A 102 11.78 -8.16 6.23
CA PRO A 102 10.67 -9.08 6.35
C PRO A 102 9.59 -8.66 7.35
N SER A 103 9.99 -8.10 8.50
CA SER A 103 9.05 -7.60 9.51
C SER A 103 8.25 -6.38 9.03
N ARG A 104 8.86 -5.47 8.27
CA ARG A 104 8.18 -4.32 7.67
C ARG A 104 7.16 -4.76 6.62
N LEU A 105 7.53 -5.71 5.77
CA LEU A 105 6.62 -6.29 4.79
C LEU A 105 5.44 -6.99 5.46
N HIS A 106 5.69 -7.74 6.53
CA HIS A 106 4.65 -8.38 7.34
C HIS A 106 3.68 -7.36 7.94
N ALA A 107 4.20 -6.30 8.55
CA ALA A 107 3.40 -5.21 9.11
C ALA A 107 2.50 -4.56 8.04
N ARG A 108 3.04 -4.27 6.87
CA ARG A 108 2.28 -3.75 5.73
C ARG A 108 1.12 -4.67 5.34
N ARG A 109 1.38 -5.97 5.22
CA ARG A 109 0.35 -6.97 4.89
C ARG A 109 -0.72 -7.07 5.98
N GLN A 110 -0.36 -6.98 7.25
CA GLN A 110 -1.33 -6.97 8.35
C GLN A 110 -2.23 -5.72 8.32
N ILE A 111 -1.66 -4.56 8.07
CA ILE A 111 -2.41 -3.30 7.94
C ILE A 111 -3.40 -3.35 6.78
N LEU A 112 -3.00 -3.88 5.63
CA LEU A 112 -3.86 -4.01 4.44
C LEU A 112 -5.09 -4.91 4.66
N ARG A 113 -5.11 -5.74 5.68
CA ARG A 113 -6.30 -6.54 6.04
C ARG A 113 -7.47 -5.68 6.50
N TYR A 114 -7.23 -4.47 6.97
CA TYR A 114 -8.22 -3.53 7.48
C TYR A 114 -8.54 -2.38 6.52
N LEU A 115 -7.91 -2.35 5.35
CA LEU A 115 -8.07 -1.31 4.32
C LEU A 115 -8.68 -1.86 3.04
N TYR A 116 -9.27 -0.98 2.25
CA TYR A 116 -9.67 -1.25 0.87
C TYR A 116 -8.57 -0.85 -0.11
#